data_aff8fc0cc9af7a1b7d89b1de0377e859
#
_entry.id   aff8fc0cc9af7a1b7d89b1de0377e859
#
_cell.length_a   1.000
_cell.length_b   1.000
_cell.length_c   1.000
_cell.angle_alpha   90.00
_cell.angle_beta   90.00
_cell.angle_gamma   90.00
#
_symmetry.space_group_name_H-M   'P 1'
#
loop_
_entity.id
_entity.type
_entity.pdbx_description
1 polymer ?
#
loop_
_entity_poly.entity_id
_entity_poly.type
_entity_poly.pdbx_seq_one_letter_code
_entity_poly.pdbx_strand_id
1 'polypeptide(L)'
;MGITARQGEILNRLVQEYIRLAQPVSSQLLERKYNFGICPATIRIELQKLTDRGYIYQPYTSAGRIPTDKGYRFFVDELLEKELSSFEIDDWFQDELEEGIKFFPSLTKNLAHFSGALALSYFEKEKIFWKEGWEEILKEPE
;
A
#
# COMPACT_ATOMS: atom_id res chain seq x y z
N MET A 1 3.74 20.98 2.73
CA MET A 1 4.93 20.68 1.90
C MET A 1 5.15 19.16 1.89
N GLY A 2 5.07 18.57 0.71
CA GLY A 2 5.33 17.14 0.49
C GLY A 2 6.82 16.79 0.63
N ILE A 3 7.12 15.49 0.65
CA ILE A 3 8.49 15.00 0.57
C ILE A 3 8.96 15.01 -0.89
N THR A 4 10.27 15.06 -1.10
CA THR A 4 10.85 14.99 -2.45
C THR A 4 10.78 13.57 -3.00
N ALA A 5 10.86 13.39 -4.34
CA ALA A 5 10.88 12.07 -4.97
C ALA A 5 11.96 11.15 -4.36
N ARG A 6 13.16 11.69 -4.10
CA ARG A 6 14.26 10.96 -3.42
C ARG A 6 13.88 10.51 -2.01
N GLN A 7 13.24 11.38 -1.23
CA GLN A 7 12.76 11.04 0.11
C GLN A 7 11.67 9.98 0.06
N GLY A 8 10.77 10.06 -0.91
CA GLY A 8 9.75 9.04 -1.16
C GLY A 8 10.38 7.68 -1.46
N GLU A 9 11.37 7.63 -2.35
CA GLU A 9 12.07 6.39 -2.67
C GLU A 9 12.75 5.77 -1.43
N ILE A 10 13.48 6.57 -0.65
CA ILE A 10 14.13 6.10 0.59
C ILE A 10 13.09 5.60 1.60
N LEU A 11 11.98 6.32 1.77
CA LEU A 11 10.89 5.94 2.66
C LEU A 11 10.25 4.61 2.23
N ASN A 12 9.96 4.45 0.95
CA ASN A 12 9.37 3.22 0.42
C ASN A 12 10.26 2.00 0.66
N ARG A 13 11.57 2.13 0.40
CA ARG A 13 12.52 1.05 0.67
C ARG A 13 12.61 0.74 2.16
N LEU A 14 12.58 1.76 3.00
CA LEU A 14 12.58 1.58 4.46
C LEU A 14 11.34 0.85 4.94
N VAL A 15 10.15 1.22 4.47
CA VAL A 15 8.89 0.55 4.82
C VAL A 15 8.90 -0.92 4.36
N GLN A 16 9.32 -1.19 3.13
CA GLN A 16 9.45 -2.55 2.61
C GLN A 16 10.37 -3.43 3.47
N GLU A 17 11.55 -2.90 3.86
CA GLU A 17 12.48 -3.63 4.71
C GLU A 17 11.92 -3.85 6.11
N TYR A 18 11.23 -2.86 6.67
CA TYR A 18 10.59 -2.99 7.97
C TYR A 18 9.49 -4.05 7.97
N ILE A 19 8.63 -4.07 6.95
CA ILE A 19 7.60 -5.11 6.78
C ILE A 19 8.24 -6.50 6.72
N ARG A 20 9.36 -6.63 5.99
CA ARG A 20 10.05 -7.91 5.80
C ARG A 20 10.77 -8.41 7.05
N LEU A 21 11.39 -7.49 7.82
CA LEU A 21 12.28 -7.84 8.92
C LEU A 21 11.60 -7.74 10.29
N ALA A 22 10.52 -6.98 10.41
CA ALA A 22 9.87 -6.59 11.66
C ALA A 22 10.85 -6.00 12.71
N GLN A 23 11.91 -5.32 12.23
CA GLN A 23 12.96 -4.73 13.05
C GLN A 23 13.33 -3.33 12.53
N PRO A 24 13.81 -2.41 13.40
CA PRO A 24 14.23 -1.08 12.98
C PRO A 24 15.28 -1.14 11.86
N VAL A 25 15.04 -0.39 10.78
CA VAL A 25 15.88 -0.39 9.58
C VAL A 25 17.03 0.60 9.71
N SER A 26 18.27 0.14 9.62
CA SER A 26 19.44 0.99 9.69
C SER A 26 19.77 1.65 8.35
N SER A 27 20.40 2.82 8.38
CA SER A 27 20.92 3.47 7.16
C SER A 27 21.93 2.59 6.40
N GLN A 28 22.72 1.81 7.14
CA GLN A 28 23.70 0.89 6.55
C GLN A 28 23.03 -0.27 5.77
N LEU A 29 21.88 -0.76 6.24
CA LEU A 29 21.12 -1.78 5.54
C LEU A 29 20.61 -1.22 4.20
N LEU A 30 20.02 -0.03 4.23
CA LEU A 30 19.52 0.64 3.04
C LEU A 30 20.63 0.91 2.02
N GLU A 31 21.77 1.40 2.48
CA GLU A 31 22.95 1.68 1.68
C GLU A 31 23.52 0.43 1.00
N ARG A 32 23.62 -0.69 1.73
CA ARG A 32 24.15 -1.95 1.18
C ARG A 32 23.21 -2.62 0.19
N LYS A 33 21.89 -2.47 0.42
CA LYS A 33 20.90 -3.21 -0.34
C LYS A 33 20.39 -2.47 -1.56
N TYR A 34 20.37 -1.13 -1.51
CA TYR A 34 19.80 -0.28 -2.54
C TYR A 34 20.79 0.74 -3.05
N ASN A 35 20.83 0.89 -4.37
CA ASN A 35 21.62 1.94 -5.00
C ASN A 35 20.75 3.19 -5.24
N PHE A 36 20.82 4.16 -4.33
CA PHE A 36 20.11 5.43 -4.46
C PHE A 36 20.86 6.47 -5.29
N GLY A 37 22.06 6.16 -5.82
CA GLY A 37 22.90 7.11 -6.55
C GLY A 37 23.43 8.28 -5.70
N ILE A 38 23.43 8.14 -4.35
CA ILE A 38 23.88 9.16 -3.41
C ILE A 38 24.81 8.54 -2.36
N CYS A 39 25.66 9.38 -1.76
CA CYS A 39 26.57 8.90 -0.73
C CYS A 39 25.84 8.58 0.59
N PRO A 40 26.43 7.70 1.42
CA PRO A 40 25.86 7.28 2.71
C PRO A 40 25.50 8.42 3.65
N ALA A 41 26.31 9.47 3.67
CA ALA A 41 26.03 10.65 4.49
C ALA A 41 24.74 11.35 4.07
N THR A 42 24.46 11.39 2.76
CA THR A 42 23.23 11.98 2.23
C THR A 42 22.00 11.13 2.61
N ILE A 43 22.10 9.79 2.58
CA ILE A 43 21.02 8.90 3.04
C ILE A 43 20.66 9.21 4.48
N ARG A 44 21.65 9.39 5.37
CA ARG A 44 21.42 9.74 6.77
C ARG A 44 20.72 11.09 6.93
N ILE A 45 21.12 12.08 6.13
CA ILE A 45 20.50 13.42 6.12
C ILE A 45 19.02 13.30 5.69
N GLU A 46 18.74 12.55 4.62
CA GLU A 46 17.36 12.38 4.16
C GLU A 46 16.50 11.60 5.17
N LEU A 47 17.05 10.58 5.82
CA LEU A 47 16.38 9.88 6.93
C LEU A 47 16.10 10.82 8.11
N GLN A 48 17.02 11.73 8.43
CA GLN A 48 16.77 12.73 9.48
C GLN A 48 15.63 13.67 9.10
N LYS A 49 15.61 14.17 7.86
CA LYS A 49 14.51 15.02 7.38
C LYS A 49 13.15 14.29 7.39
N LEU A 50 13.13 12.99 7.06
CA LEU A 50 11.92 12.17 7.14
C LEU A 50 11.46 11.98 8.59
N THR A 51 12.41 11.87 9.54
CA THR A 51 12.13 11.83 10.97
C THR A 51 11.52 13.16 11.44
N ASP A 52 12.15 14.28 11.09
CA ASP A 52 11.69 15.62 11.47
C ASP A 52 10.28 15.94 10.93
N ARG A 53 9.93 15.34 9.79
CA ARG A 53 8.60 15.46 9.17
C ARG A 53 7.59 14.42 9.66
N GLY A 54 7.99 13.53 10.56
CA GLY A 54 7.13 12.54 11.20
C GLY A 54 6.71 11.35 10.32
N TYR A 55 7.45 11.04 9.26
CA TYR A 55 7.21 9.84 8.44
C TYR A 55 7.83 8.58 9.04
N ILE A 56 8.95 8.75 9.74
CA ILE A 56 9.67 7.68 10.44
C ILE A 56 10.10 8.20 11.81
N TYR A 57 10.44 7.29 12.72
CA TYR A 57 11.00 7.66 14.01
C TYR A 57 12.12 6.71 14.41
N GLN A 58 12.92 7.12 15.36
CA GLN A 58 13.99 6.33 15.95
C GLN A 58 13.62 5.97 17.39
N PRO A 59 13.42 4.68 17.72
CA PRO A 59 12.97 4.32 19.08
C PRO A 59 14.00 4.61 20.18
N TYR A 60 15.31 4.54 19.84
CA TYR A 60 16.40 4.93 20.74
C TYR A 60 17.66 5.29 19.93
N THR A 61 18.60 6.00 20.52
CA THR A 61 19.73 6.69 19.84
C THR A 61 20.56 5.82 18.88
N SER A 62 20.73 4.52 19.16
CA SER A 62 21.48 3.58 18.31
C SER A 62 20.60 2.69 17.44
N ALA A 63 19.28 2.83 17.51
CA ALA A 63 18.36 2.05 16.70
C ALA A 63 18.34 2.52 15.24
N GLY A 64 17.86 1.63 14.35
CA GLY A 64 17.40 2.01 13.03
C GLY A 64 16.16 2.92 13.08
N ARG A 65 15.48 3.05 11.96
CA ARG A 65 14.24 3.82 11.85
C ARG A 65 13.05 2.88 11.67
N ILE A 66 11.91 3.31 12.20
CA ILE A 66 10.62 2.62 12.11
C ILE A 66 9.62 3.55 11.42
N PRO A 67 8.79 3.05 10.49
CA PRO A 67 7.74 3.84 9.89
C PRO A 67 6.68 4.26 10.93
N THR A 68 6.15 5.47 10.80
CA THR A 68 4.94 5.92 11.49
C THR A 68 3.70 5.61 10.65
N ASP A 69 2.49 5.81 11.19
CA ASP A 69 1.24 5.71 10.43
C ASP A 69 1.26 6.61 9.19
N LYS A 70 1.87 7.79 9.30
CA LYS A 70 2.04 8.71 8.18
C LYS A 70 2.98 8.13 7.11
N GLY A 71 4.04 7.45 7.52
CA GLY A 71 4.96 6.77 6.60
C GLY A 71 4.28 5.61 5.87
N TYR A 72 3.49 4.81 6.57
CA TYR A 72 2.72 3.74 5.95
C TYR A 72 1.66 4.25 4.98
N ARG A 73 0.93 5.31 5.32
CA ARG A 73 -0.05 5.92 4.40
C ARG A 73 0.61 6.37 3.11
N PHE A 74 1.71 7.09 3.20
CA PHE A 74 2.47 7.51 2.02
C PHE A 74 2.89 6.31 1.14
N PHE A 75 3.37 5.22 1.75
CA PHE A 75 3.77 4.01 1.04
C PHE A 75 2.59 3.34 0.32
N VAL A 76 1.44 3.23 0.99
CA VAL A 76 0.22 2.64 0.40
C VAL A 76 -0.30 3.51 -0.75
N ASP A 77 -0.35 4.84 -0.57
CA ASP A 77 -0.78 5.78 -1.60
C ASP A 77 0.08 5.66 -2.86
N GLU A 78 1.42 5.57 -2.71
CA GLU A 78 2.31 5.36 -3.86
C GLU A 78 2.18 3.98 -4.52
N LEU A 79 1.88 2.93 -3.74
CA LEU A 79 1.59 1.60 -4.31
C LEU A 79 0.33 1.64 -5.15
N LEU A 80 -0.74 2.24 -4.63
CA LEU A 80 -2.01 2.38 -5.34
C LEU A 80 -1.85 3.21 -6.63
N GLU A 81 -1.11 4.32 -6.59
CA GLU A 81 -0.83 5.11 -7.78
C GLU A 81 -0.08 4.31 -8.86
N LYS A 82 0.89 3.49 -8.45
CA LYS A 82 1.65 2.63 -9.38
C LYS A 82 0.81 1.48 -9.93
N GLU A 83 0.01 0.84 -9.09
CA GLU A 83 -0.91 -0.22 -9.54
C GLU A 83 -1.97 0.34 -10.48
N LEU A 84 -2.58 1.48 -10.15
CA LEU A 84 -3.54 2.15 -11.02
C LEU A 84 -2.93 2.62 -12.34
N SER A 85 -1.66 3.05 -12.34
CA SER A 85 -0.95 3.46 -13.56
C SER A 85 -0.48 2.28 -14.42
N SER A 86 -0.31 1.10 -13.83
CA SER A 86 0.04 -0.14 -14.54
C SER A 86 -1.17 -0.95 -14.99
N PHE A 87 -2.36 -0.62 -14.49
CA PHE A 87 -3.61 -1.07 -15.06
C PHE A 87 -3.83 -0.26 -16.35
N GLU A 88 -3.30 -0.76 -17.47
CA GLU A 88 -3.92 -0.50 -18.76
C GLU A 88 -5.33 -1.08 -18.60
N ILE A 89 -6.31 -0.18 -18.46
CA ILE A 89 -7.71 -0.56 -18.53
C ILE A 89 -7.87 -1.00 -19.98
N ASP A 90 -7.78 -2.31 -20.22
CA ASP A 90 -8.05 -2.90 -21.53
C ASP A 90 -9.39 -2.38 -22.03
N ASP A 91 -9.50 -2.09 -23.34
CA ASP A 91 -10.73 -1.58 -23.96
C ASP A 91 -11.98 -2.39 -23.58
N TRP A 92 -11.81 -3.72 -23.30
CA TRP A 92 -12.90 -4.57 -22.84
C TRP A 92 -13.50 -4.15 -21.49
N PHE A 93 -12.68 -3.54 -20.60
CA PHE A 93 -13.15 -3.05 -19.30
C PHE A 93 -13.97 -1.76 -19.43
N GLN A 94 -13.70 -0.96 -20.48
CA GLN A 94 -14.50 0.24 -20.78
C GLN A 94 -15.88 -0.13 -21.34
N ASP A 95 -15.94 -1.13 -22.20
CA ASP A 95 -17.22 -1.63 -22.75
C ASP A 95 -18.07 -2.31 -21.65
N GLU A 96 -17.45 -3.02 -20.70
CA GLU A 96 -18.16 -3.59 -19.52
C GLU A 96 -18.54 -2.54 -18.47
N LEU A 97 -17.84 -1.41 -18.38
CA LEU A 97 -18.26 -0.30 -17.51
C LEU A 97 -19.52 0.41 -18.04
N GLU A 98 -19.75 0.43 -19.35
CA GLU A 98 -21.01 0.92 -19.95
C GLU A 98 -22.16 -0.10 -19.76
N GLU A 99 -21.88 -1.40 -19.74
CA GLU A 99 -22.82 -2.45 -19.30
C GLU A 99 -22.79 -2.71 -17.77
N GLY A 100 -22.12 -1.87 -17.01
CA GLY A 100 -21.60 -1.95 -15.65
C GLY A 100 -22.49 -2.54 -14.53
N ILE A 101 -23.78 -2.72 -14.74
CA ILE A 101 -24.67 -3.36 -13.75
C ILE A 101 -24.40 -4.88 -13.65
N LYS A 102 -23.86 -5.51 -14.69
CA LYS A 102 -23.59 -6.97 -14.69
C LYS A 102 -22.22 -7.35 -14.15
N PHE A 103 -21.26 -6.45 -14.20
CA PHE A 103 -19.89 -6.71 -13.75
C PHE A 103 -19.76 -6.77 -12.23
N PHE A 104 -20.38 -5.84 -11.50
CA PHE A 104 -20.25 -5.76 -10.05
C PHE A 104 -20.73 -6.99 -9.28
N PRO A 105 -21.84 -7.66 -9.65
CA PRO A 105 -22.22 -8.92 -8.99
C PRO A 105 -21.18 -10.03 -9.18
N SER A 106 -20.62 -10.16 -10.39
CA SER A 106 -19.57 -11.15 -10.67
C SER A 106 -18.29 -10.86 -9.92
N LEU A 107 -17.87 -9.60 -9.90
CA LEU A 107 -16.69 -9.15 -9.12
C LEU A 107 -16.88 -9.42 -7.63
N THR A 108 -18.03 -9.03 -7.07
CA THR A 108 -18.35 -9.23 -5.65
C THR A 108 -18.33 -10.71 -5.30
N LYS A 109 -18.92 -11.56 -6.15
CA LYS A 109 -18.92 -13.02 -5.99
C LYS A 109 -17.50 -13.61 -6.03
N ASN A 110 -16.68 -13.19 -6.99
CA ASN A 110 -15.30 -13.66 -7.10
C ASN A 110 -14.46 -13.21 -5.90
N LEU A 111 -14.62 -11.97 -5.44
CA LEU A 111 -13.94 -11.47 -4.23
C LEU A 111 -14.33 -12.26 -2.99
N ALA A 112 -15.62 -12.54 -2.79
CA ALA A 112 -16.10 -13.37 -1.69
C ALA A 112 -15.49 -14.77 -1.74
N HIS A 113 -15.47 -15.39 -2.93
CA HIS A 113 -14.91 -16.73 -3.12
C HIS A 113 -13.41 -16.77 -2.86
N PHE A 114 -12.63 -15.81 -3.39
CA PHE A 114 -11.18 -15.75 -3.19
C PHE A 114 -10.78 -15.44 -1.75
N SER A 115 -11.53 -14.56 -1.07
CA SER A 115 -11.21 -14.16 0.29
C SER A 115 -11.75 -15.13 1.35
N GLY A 116 -12.72 -16.00 1.01
CA GLY A 116 -13.47 -16.81 1.98
C GLY A 116 -14.23 -15.94 2.97
N ALA A 117 -14.61 -14.71 2.60
CA ALA A 117 -15.19 -13.70 3.45
C ALA A 117 -16.40 -13.03 2.79
N LEU A 118 -17.12 -12.21 3.57
CA LEU A 118 -18.16 -11.35 3.03
C LEU A 118 -17.56 -10.28 2.12
N ALA A 119 -18.00 -10.23 0.88
CA ALA A 119 -17.68 -9.16 -0.04
C ALA A 119 -18.88 -8.24 -0.26
N LEU A 120 -18.61 -6.94 -0.23
CA LEU A 120 -19.61 -5.89 -0.42
C LEU A 120 -19.12 -4.95 -1.52
N SER A 121 -19.99 -4.69 -2.50
CA SER A 121 -19.72 -3.69 -3.54
C SER A 121 -20.84 -2.66 -3.58
N TYR A 122 -20.47 -1.39 -3.65
CA TYR A 122 -21.42 -0.29 -3.75
C TYR A 122 -21.07 0.59 -4.94
N PHE A 123 -22.05 0.80 -5.82
CA PHE A 123 -21.93 1.67 -6.96
C PHE A 123 -22.68 2.97 -6.69
N GLU A 124 -21.94 4.02 -6.39
CA GLU A 124 -22.47 5.28 -5.86
C GLU A 124 -23.40 6.00 -6.85
N LYS A 125 -23.08 5.98 -8.14
CA LYS A 125 -23.84 6.66 -9.18
C LYS A 125 -25.28 6.17 -9.28
N GLU A 126 -25.47 4.86 -9.26
CA GLU A 126 -26.79 4.20 -9.38
C GLU A 126 -27.37 3.81 -8.01
N LYS A 127 -26.62 4.03 -6.92
CA LYS A 127 -26.97 3.65 -5.53
C LYS A 127 -27.31 2.17 -5.40
N ILE A 128 -26.64 1.31 -6.16
CA ILE A 128 -26.84 -0.13 -6.14
C ILE A 128 -25.80 -0.78 -5.23
N PHE A 129 -26.21 -1.80 -4.50
CA PHE A 129 -25.42 -2.51 -3.52
C PHE A 129 -25.49 -4.01 -3.78
N TRP A 130 -24.33 -4.67 -3.86
CA TRP A 130 -24.22 -6.12 -3.95
C TRP A 130 -23.48 -6.68 -2.74
N LYS A 131 -23.87 -7.87 -2.33
CA LYS A 131 -23.28 -8.59 -1.20
C LYS A 131 -23.23 -10.08 -1.51
N GLU A 132 -22.09 -10.71 -1.24
CA GLU A 132 -21.84 -12.14 -1.43
C GLU A 132 -20.99 -12.70 -0.29
N GLY A 133 -21.03 -14.03 -0.09
CA GLY A 133 -20.22 -14.70 0.94
C GLY A 133 -20.89 -14.85 2.30
N TRP A 134 -22.20 -14.64 2.42
CA TRP A 134 -22.95 -14.83 3.65
C TRP A 134 -22.90 -16.25 4.18
N GLU A 135 -22.97 -17.21 3.27
CA GLU A 135 -23.04 -18.63 3.59
C GLU A 135 -21.77 -19.15 4.24
N GLU A 136 -20.63 -18.49 3.93
CA GLU A 136 -19.33 -18.81 4.53
C GLU A 136 -19.22 -18.34 5.99
N ILE A 137 -19.86 -17.21 6.30
CA ILE A 137 -19.86 -16.62 7.65
C ILE A 137 -20.82 -17.33 8.60
N LEU A 138 -21.91 -17.86 8.06
CA LEU A 138 -22.95 -18.53 8.85
C LEU A 138 -22.69 -20.02 9.09
N LYS A 139 -21.61 -20.58 8.54
CA LYS A 139 -21.17 -21.94 8.91
C LYS A 139 -20.63 -21.89 10.33
N GLU A 140 -21.39 -22.43 11.29
CA GLU A 140 -20.88 -22.64 12.63
C GLU A 140 -19.62 -23.52 12.55
N PRO A 141 -18.53 -23.18 13.26
CA PRO A 141 -17.40 -24.08 13.40
C PRO A 141 -17.86 -25.31 14.18
N GLU A 142 -17.71 -26.51 13.60
CA GLU A 142 -17.84 -27.78 14.32
C GLU A 142 -16.80 -27.92 15.42
#